data_334ec9306d94ce9177810d30c83dc50d
#
_entry.id   334ec9306d94ce9177810d30c83dc50d
#
_cell.length_a   1.000
_cell.length_b   1.000
_cell.length_c   1.000
_cell.angle_alpha   90.00
_cell.angle_beta   90.00
_cell.angle_gamma   90.00
#
_symmetry.space_group_name_H-M   'P 1'
#
loop_
_entity.id
_entity.type
_entity.pdbx_description
1 polymer ?
#
loop_
_entity_poly.entity_id
_entity_poly.type
_entity_poly.pdbx_seq_one_letter_code
_entity_poly.pdbx_strand_id
1 'polypeptide(L)'
;MIRQAIGWMDEKSTFVNLSDGGHIENLGLYELLRRRCRYIVVIDGECDPKLQCGAFMQAARFAKLDFGVEVNIDMARFETKQDGSAKYHFSFGSIHYPESNPGDPVEMKGRILYIKLSRTGNEPAGVKHYRLLNPDFPHQSTADQFFDEAQFEAYRCLGDHIGEDIFSFASISPGNPSSTRLAELFQSIEDKLSDPNRN
;
A
#
# COMPACT_ATOMS: atom_id res chain seq x y z
N MET A 1 4.20 -11.57 30.17
CA MET A 1 3.45 -12.66 29.48
C MET A 1 2.10 -12.99 30.16
N ILE A 2 2.04 -13.38 31.44
CA ILE A 2 0.75 -13.76 32.08
C ILE A 2 -0.28 -12.60 32.08
N ARG A 3 0.11 -11.37 32.42
CA ARG A 3 -0.79 -10.20 32.40
C ARG A 3 -1.32 -9.88 31.01
N GLN A 4 -0.54 -10.13 29.97
CA GLN A 4 -0.94 -9.97 28.57
C GLN A 4 -2.00 -11.00 28.18
N ALA A 5 -1.80 -12.27 28.58
CA ALA A 5 -2.73 -13.36 28.27
C ALA A 5 -4.11 -13.19 28.92
N ILE A 6 -4.20 -12.49 30.06
CA ILE A 6 -5.44 -12.23 30.81
C ILE A 6 -6.00 -10.81 30.59
N GLY A 7 -5.43 -10.04 29.65
CA GLY A 7 -5.92 -8.69 29.34
C GLY A 7 -5.70 -7.62 30.44
N TRP A 8 -4.83 -7.88 31.40
CA TRP A 8 -4.54 -6.96 32.52
C TRP A 8 -3.37 -6.02 32.19
N MET A 9 -3.31 -5.53 30.97
CA MET A 9 -2.30 -4.54 30.60
C MET A 9 -2.99 -3.18 30.45
N ASP A 10 -2.43 -2.18 31.14
CA ASP A 10 -2.88 -0.80 31.14
C ASP A 10 -1.69 0.10 30.82
N GLU A 11 -1.90 1.11 29.98
CA GLU A 11 -0.91 2.13 29.64
C GLU A 11 -0.40 2.94 30.85
N LYS A 12 -1.17 2.94 31.98
CA LYS A 12 -0.81 3.57 33.24
C LYS A 12 0.00 2.68 34.16
N SER A 13 0.26 1.44 33.75
CA SER A 13 1.06 0.51 34.58
C SER A 13 2.53 0.95 34.66
N THR A 14 3.20 0.63 35.81
CA THR A 14 4.64 0.88 35.98
C THR A 14 5.50 0.20 34.92
N PHE A 15 5.04 -0.91 34.35
CA PHE A 15 5.67 -1.65 33.27
C PHE A 15 4.71 -1.72 32.10
N VAL A 16 5.14 -1.25 30.93
CA VAL A 16 4.43 -1.39 29.65
C VAL A 16 5.11 -2.46 28.82
N ASN A 17 4.32 -3.22 28.06
CA ASN A 17 4.85 -4.16 27.09
C ASN A 17 5.09 -3.42 25.78
N LEU A 18 6.32 -3.50 25.27
CA LEU A 18 6.66 -3.02 23.94
C LEU A 18 6.62 -4.21 22.99
N SER A 19 5.84 -4.09 21.96
CA SER A 19 5.65 -5.09 20.90
C SER A 19 5.96 -4.48 19.55
N ASP A 20 6.33 -5.33 18.59
CA ASP A 20 6.46 -4.95 17.20
C ASP A 20 5.10 -4.46 16.67
N GLY A 21 5.10 -3.35 15.93
CA GLY A 21 3.91 -2.80 15.27
C GLY A 21 3.25 -3.77 14.30
N GLY A 22 4.01 -4.71 13.74
CA GLY A 22 3.52 -5.77 12.87
C GLY A 22 2.45 -6.68 13.50
N HIS A 23 2.30 -6.69 14.81
CA HIS A 23 1.17 -7.35 15.48
C HIS A 23 -0.18 -6.66 15.22
N ILE A 24 -0.16 -5.40 14.80
CA ILE A 24 -1.35 -4.60 14.45
C ILE A 24 -1.47 -4.53 12.94
N GLU A 25 -0.45 -3.96 12.27
CA GLU A 25 -0.38 -3.89 10.81
C GLU A 25 1.05 -3.51 10.36
N ASN A 26 1.43 -3.89 9.14
CA ASN A 26 2.81 -3.75 8.64
C ASN A 26 3.00 -2.58 7.66
N LEU A 27 1.94 -1.89 7.27
CA LEU A 27 1.97 -0.85 6.23
C LEU A 27 2.24 0.56 6.78
N GLY A 28 2.09 0.77 8.10
CA GLY A 28 2.09 2.09 8.73
C GLY A 28 0.88 2.95 8.33
N LEU A 29 -0.10 2.36 7.66
CA LEU A 29 -1.28 3.05 7.13
C LEU A 29 -2.20 3.55 8.25
N TYR A 30 -2.42 2.74 9.28
CA TYR A 30 -3.29 3.08 10.41
C TYR A 30 -2.91 4.41 11.06
N GLU A 31 -1.60 4.62 11.30
CA GLU A 31 -1.10 5.85 11.92
C GLU A 31 -1.23 7.08 10.99
N LEU A 32 -1.05 6.91 9.68
CA LEU A 32 -1.26 7.98 8.71
C LEU A 32 -2.73 8.39 8.63
N LEU A 33 -3.64 7.43 8.71
CA LEU A 33 -5.09 7.68 8.77
C LEU A 33 -5.48 8.37 10.08
N ARG A 34 -4.93 7.92 11.21
CA ARG A 34 -5.12 8.57 12.51
C ARG A 34 -4.69 10.03 12.50
N ARG A 35 -3.57 10.34 11.82
CA ARG A 35 -3.06 11.71 11.64
C ARG A 35 -3.79 12.52 10.58
N ARG A 36 -4.78 11.94 9.92
CA ARG A 36 -5.61 12.60 8.90
C ARG A 36 -4.76 13.16 7.75
N CYS A 37 -3.77 12.40 7.28
CA CYS A 37 -2.93 12.80 6.17
C CYS A 37 -3.75 12.97 4.89
N ARG A 38 -3.57 14.10 4.20
CA ARG A 38 -4.32 14.43 2.98
C ARG A 38 -3.90 13.57 1.78
N TYR A 39 -2.63 13.25 1.67
CA TYR A 39 -2.06 12.43 0.61
C TYR A 39 -1.30 11.28 1.26
N ILE A 40 -1.64 10.06 0.91
CA ILE A 40 -1.01 8.86 1.44
C ILE A 40 -0.54 8.01 0.27
N VAL A 41 0.75 7.64 0.28
CA VAL A 41 1.29 6.59 -0.57
C VAL A 41 1.60 5.39 0.31
N VAL A 42 1.03 4.24 -0.03
CA VAL A 42 1.27 2.98 0.66
C VAL A 42 1.96 2.03 -0.30
N ILE A 43 3.09 1.46 0.12
CA ILE A 43 3.81 0.44 -0.63
C ILE A 43 3.71 -0.86 0.16
N ASP A 44 3.03 -1.83 -0.42
CA ASP A 44 2.77 -3.13 0.19
C ASP A 44 3.60 -4.23 -0.49
N GLY A 45 4.63 -4.67 0.21
CA GLY A 45 5.50 -5.78 -0.17
C GLY A 45 5.19 -7.10 0.53
N GLU A 46 4.07 -7.22 1.23
CA GLU A 46 3.73 -8.46 1.92
C GLU A 46 3.51 -9.64 0.98
N CYS A 47 3.85 -10.83 1.48
CA CYS A 47 3.56 -12.09 0.81
C CYS A 47 2.04 -12.28 0.68
N ASP A 48 1.52 -12.09 -0.53
CA ASP A 48 0.09 -12.17 -0.85
C ASP A 48 -0.10 -12.71 -2.29
N PRO A 49 0.12 -14.01 -2.51
CA PRO A 49 0.13 -14.60 -3.85
C PRO A 49 -1.24 -14.55 -4.56
N LYS A 50 -2.31 -14.26 -3.84
CA LYS A 50 -3.66 -14.11 -4.39
C LYS A 50 -4.10 -12.64 -4.55
N LEU A 51 -3.23 -11.69 -4.25
CA LEU A 51 -3.46 -10.25 -4.30
C LEU A 51 -4.76 -9.83 -3.59
N GLN A 52 -5.00 -10.40 -2.40
CA GLN A 52 -6.18 -10.11 -1.58
C GLN A 52 -6.05 -8.81 -0.79
N CYS A 53 -4.83 -8.25 -0.70
CA CYS A 53 -4.52 -6.99 0.00
C CYS A 53 -4.96 -7.02 1.48
N GLY A 54 -4.75 -8.16 2.15
CA GLY A 54 -5.25 -8.42 3.50
C GLY A 54 -4.80 -7.39 4.53
N ALA A 55 -3.52 -7.01 4.53
CA ALA A 55 -2.98 -6.01 5.44
C ALA A 55 -3.61 -4.63 5.24
N PHE A 56 -3.81 -4.21 3.99
CA PHE A 56 -4.49 -2.97 3.66
C PHE A 56 -5.94 -2.98 4.19
N MET A 57 -6.68 -4.05 3.92
CA MET A 57 -8.07 -4.19 4.37
C MET A 57 -8.19 -4.22 5.89
N GLN A 58 -7.22 -4.82 6.58
CA GLN A 58 -7.15 -4.82 8.05
C GLN A 58 -6.90 -3.42 8.60
N ALA A 59 -5.90 -2.69 8.09
CA ALA A 59 -5.60 -1.33 8.50
C ALA A 59 -6.78 -0.37 8.27
N ALA A 60 -7.42 -0.45 7.09
CA ALA A 60 -8.61 0.33 6.77
C ALA A 60 -9.79 0.02 7.71
N ARG A 61 -9.99 -1.26 8.04
CA ARG A 61 -11.02 -1.67 9.00
C ARG A 61 -10.76 -1.11 10.40
N PHE A 62 -9.52 -1.17 10.89
CA PHE A 62 -9.17 -0.60 12.19
C PHE A 62 -9.39 0.91 12.21
N ALA A 63 -8.95 1.62 11.17
CA ALA A 63 -9.17 3.07 11.08
C ALA A 63 -10.65 3.44 11.03
N LYS A 64 -11.49 2.61 10.40
CA LYS A 64 -12.95 2.81 10.41
C LYS A 64 -13.54 2.62 11.79
N LEU A 65 -13.14 1.57 12.52
CA LEU A 65 -13.66 1.26 13.85
C LEU A 65 -13.24 2.30 14.89
N ASP A 66 -11.98 2.73 14.85
CA ASP A 66 -11.40 3.57 15.91
C ASP A 66 -11.59 5.07 15.64
N PHE A 67 -11.62 5.48 14.37
CA PHE A 67 -11.64 6.90 13.97
C PHE A 67 -12.80 7.28 13.05
N GLY A 68 -13.62 6.32 12.62
CA GLY A 68 -14.68 6.55 11.64
C GLY A 68 -14.14 6.86 10.22
N VAL A 69 -12.86 6.65 9.96
CA VAL A 69 -12.23 6.95 8.67
C VAL A 69 -12.61 5.90 7.64
N GLU A 70 -13.08 6.32 6.48
CA GLU A 70 -13.40 5.43 5.36
C GLU A 70 -12.37 5.57 4.24
N VAL A 71 -11.85 4.42 3.79
CA VAL A 71 -10.90 4.35 2.67
C VAL A 71 -11.52 3.54 1.55
N ASN A 72 -11.60 4.14 0.36
CA ASN A 72 -12.16 3.50 -0.82
C ASN A 72 -11.11 3.45 -1.94
N ILE A 73 -10.75 2.25 -2.39
CA ILE A 73 -9.90 2.00 -3.56
C ILE A 73 -10.58 1.01 -4.50
N ASP A 74 -10.19 1.04 -5.77
CA ASP A 74 -10.66 0.07 -6.75
C ASP A 74 -9.85 -1.24 -6.65
N MET A 75 -10.44 -2.25 -6.04
CA MET A 75 -9.83 -3.58 -5.86
C MET A 75 -9.80 -4.40 -7.16
N ALA A 76 -10.65 -4.10 -8.17
CA ALA A 76 -10.65 -4.81 -9.44
C ALA A 76 -9.33 -4.64 -10.22
N ARG A 77 -8.54 -3.62 -9.88
CA ARG A 77 -7.21 -3.40 -10.45
C ARG A 77 -6.21 -4.51 -10.10
N PHE A 78 -6.43 -5.21 -8.99
CA PHE A 78 -5.59 -6.33 -8.54
C PHE A 78 -6.14 -7.71 -8.94
N GLU A 79 -7.24 -7.76 -9.71
CA GLU A 79 -7.73 -9.03 -10.25
C GLU A 79 -6.62 -9.73 -11.03
N THR A 80 -6.43 -11.01 -10.70
CA THR A 80 -5.38 -11.83 -11.31
C THR A 80 -5.86 -12.45 -12.62
N LYS A 81 -4.98 -12.42 -13.61
CA LYS A 81 -5.11 -13.15 -14.87
C LYS A 81 -4.83 -14.63 -14.66
N GLN A 82 -5.02 -15.45 -15.70
CA GLN A 82 -4.79 -16.91 -15.64
C GLN A 82 -3.34 -17.28 -15.27
N ASP A 83 -2.37 -16.44 -15.62
CA ASP A 83 -0.95 -16.62 -15.30
C ASP A 83 -0.56 -16.11 -13.90
N GLY A 84 -1.54 -15.66 -13.11
CA GLY A 84 -1.35 -15.08 -11.78
C GLY A 84 -0.80 -13.65 -11.79
N SER A 85 -0.71 -12.98 -12.95
CA SER A 85 -0.37 -11.56 -13.00
C SER A 85 -1.59 -10.68 -12.73
N ALA A 86 -1.36 -9.50 -12.14
CA ALA A 86 -2.39 -8.50 -11.91
C ALA A 86 -2.69 -7.69 -13.18
N LYS A 87 -3.79 -6.95 -13.19
CA LYS A 87 -4.05 -5.96 -14.25
C LYS A 87 -3.12 -4.75 -14.11
N TYR A 88 -2.93 -4.29 -12.86
CA TYR A 88 -2.12 -3.11 -12.54
C TYR A 88 -1.32 -3.35 -11.26
N HIS A 89 -0.25 -2.59 -11.08
CA HIS A 89 0.56 -2.60 -9.85
C HIS A 89 -0.02 -1.73 -8.74
N PHE A 90 -0.96 -0.84 -9.05
CA PHE A 90 -1.47 0.14 -8.10
C PHE A 90 -2.98 0.36 -8.23
N SER A 91 -3.56 0.84 -7.15
CA SER A 91 -4.90 1.40 -7.13
C SER A 91 -4.86 2.79 -6.49
N PHE A 92 -5.77 3.63 -6.95
CA PHE A 92 -5.93 4.99 -6.46
C PHE A 92 -7.32 5.15 -5.85
N GLY A 93 -7.43 5.93 -4.77
CA GLY A 93 -8.69 6.08 -4.10
C GLY A 93 -8.81 7.30 -3.23
N SER A 94 -9.94 7.37 -2.54
CA SER A 94 -10.30 8.47 -1.65
C SER A 94 -10.31 8.02 -0.19
N ILE A 95 -10.01 8.97 0.70
CA ILE A 95 -10.13 8.84 2.13
C ILE A 95 -11.16 9.85 2.59
N HIS A 96 -12.11 9.39 3.36
CA HIS A 96 -13.10 10.22 4.01
C HIS A 96 -12.81 10.30 5.50
N TYR A 97 -12.48 11.48 5.99
CA TYR A 97 -12.25 11.75 7.40
C TYR A 97 -13.49 12.40 8.01
N PRO A 98 -14.09 11.81 9.05
CA PRO A 98 -15.24 12.43 9.72
C PRO A 98 -14.86 13.76 10.38
N GLU A 99 -15.85 14.56 10.73
CA GLU A 99 -15.65 15.77 11.53
C GLU A 99 -14.97 15.39 12.87
N SER A 100 -13.97 16.16 13.27
CA SER A 100 -13.24 15.90 14.53
C SER A 100 -14.03 16.35 15.74
N ASN A 101 -14.82 17.44 15.62
CA ASN A 101 -15.73 17.95 16.62
C ASN A 101 -16.98 18.54 15.97
N PRO A 102 -18.14 18.56 16.65
CA PRO A 102 -19.32 19.26 16.17
C PRO A 102 -19.02 20.74 15.92
N GLY A 103 -19.11 21.17 14.67
CA GLY A 103 -18.82 22.55 14.25
C GLY A 103 -17.46 22.80 13.63
N ASP A 104 -16.59 21.79 13.52
CA ASP A 104 -15.40 21.89 12.70
C ASP A 104 -15.79 22.05 11.22
N PRO A 105 -15.16 22.97 10.47
CA PRO A 105 -15.50 23.15 9.07
C PRO A 105 -15.06 21.92 8.28
N VAL A 106 -16.03 21.24 7.73
CA VAL A 106 -15.93 20.35 6.57
C VAL A 106 -15.21 19.01 6.78
N GLU A 107 -15.91 17.96 6.40
CA GLU A 107 -15.37 16.65 6.02
C GLU A 107 -14.06 16.81 5.25
N MET A 108 -12.96 16.40 5.84
CA MET A 108 -11.67 16.42 5.15
C MET A 108 -11.58 15.23 4.24
N LYS A 109 -11.35 15.48 2.95
CA LYS A 109 -11.07 14.43 1.96
C LYS A 109 -9.57 14.26 1.77
N GLY A 110 -9.11 13.04 1.91
CA GLY A 110 -7.76 12.63 1.54
C GLY A 110 -7.77 11.78 0.27
N ARG A 111 -6.58 11.51 -0.25
CA ARG A 111 -6.34 10.65 -1.40
C ARG A 111 -5.26 9.63 -1.08
N ILE A 112 -5.41 8.43 -1.61
CA ILE A 112 -4.49 7.33 -1.37
C ILE A 112 -4.04 6.71 -2.69
N LEU A 113 -2.74 6.52 -2.83
CA LEU A 113 -2.11 5.69 -3.85
C LEU A 113 -1.61 4.43 -3.15
N TYR A 114 -2.26 3.31 -3.41
CA TYR A 114 -1.88 2.01 -2.89
C TYR A 114 -1.14 1.23 -3.97
N ILE A 115 0.10 0.86 -3.68
CA ILE A 115 1.02 0.15 -4.58
C ILE A 115 1.25 -1.24 -4.02
N LYS A 116 0.89 -2.25 -4.79
CA LYS A 116 1.08 -3.66 -4.41
C LYS A 116 2.24 -4.25 -5.20
N LEU A 117 3.15 -4.90 -4.48
CA LEU A 117 4.18 -5.71 -5.12
C LEU A 117 3.52 -6.85 -5.88
N SER A 118 3.45 -6.72 -7.20
CA SER A 118 2.73 -7.62 -8.10
C SER A 118 3.44 -7.70 -9.44
N ARG A 119 3.00 -8.59 -10.32
CA ARG A 119 3.45 -8.69 -11.71
C ARG A 119 2.28 -8.35 -12.63
N THR A 120 2.56 -7.72 -13.76
CA THR A 120 1.55 -7.38 -14.78
C THR A 120 1.82 -8.06 -16.13
N GLY A 121 3.01 -8.67 -16.27
CA GLY A 121 3.43 -9.40 -17.47
C GLY A 121 4.36 -8.62 -18.40
N ASN A 122 4.57 -7.32 -18.13
CA ASN A 122 5.45 -6.43 -18.91
C ASN A 122 6.83 -6.19 -18.26
N GLU A 123 7.14 -6.88 -17.17
CA GLU A 123 8.40 -6.71 -16.42
C GLU A 123 9.63 -6.92 -17.29
N PRO A 124 10.80 -6.34 -16.90
CA PRO A 124 12.07 -6.55 -17.56
C PRO A 124 12.49 -8.03 -17.62
N ALA A 125 13.29 -8.39 -18.63
CA ALA A 125 13.71 -9.77 -18.87
C ALA A 125 14.37 -10.43 -17.66
N GLY A 126 15.20 -9.69 -16.90
CA GLY A 126 15.83 -10.19 -15.68
C GLY A 126 14.83 -10.60 -14.60
N VAL A 127 13.80 -9.80 -14.38
CA VAL A 127 12.71 -10.07 -13.43
C VAL A 127 11.93 -11.32 -13.87
N LYS A 128 11.60 -11.41 -15.17
CA LYS A 128 10.93 -12.58 -15.73
C LYS A 128 11.77 -13.86 -15.59
N HIS A 129 13.06 -13.75 -15.85
CA HIS A 129 13.97 -14.88 -15.69
C HIS A 129 14.06 -15.36 -14.23
N TYR A 130 14.21 -14.41 -13.29
CA TYR A 130 14.22 -14.76 -11.86
C TYR A 130 12.93 -15.47 -11.44
N ARG A 131 11.78 -14.99 -11.91
CA ARG A 131 10.47 -15.61 -11.66
C ARG A 131 10.38 -17.04 -12.17
N LEU A 132 10.96 -17.36 -13.33
CA LEU A 132 10.97 -18.73 -13.87
C LEU A 132 11.71 -19.71 -12.94
N LEU A 133 12.78 -19.24 -12.30
CA LEU A 133 13.58 -20.04 -11.36
C LEU A 133 12.98 -20.06 -9.95
N ASN A 134 12.19 -19.04 -9.60
CA ASN A 134 11.62 -18.82 -8.26
C ASN A 134 10.10 -18.63 -8.37
N PRO A 135 9.32 -19.71 -8.44
CA PRO A 135 7.88 -19.64 -8.68
C PRO A 135 7.05 -18.84 -7.66
N ASP A 136 7.54 -18.64 -6.46
CA ASP A 136 6.86 -17.85 -5.43
C ASP A 136 7.10 -16.34 -5.56
N PHE A 137 8.09 -15.91 -6.37
CA PHE A 137 8.36 -14.50 -6.58
C PHE A 137 7.16 -13.79 -7.27
N PRO A 138 6.76 -12.59 -6.85
CA PRO A 138 7.33 -11.73 -5.80
C PRO A 138 6.68 -11.91 -4.42
N HIS A 139 6.09 -13.04 -4.13
CA HIS A 139 5.39 -13.34 -2.88
C HIS A 139 6.12 -14.42 -2.05
N GLN A 140 7.45 -14.40 -2.09
CA GLN A 140 8.28 -15.26 -1.26
C GLN A 140 8.04 -14.97 0.23
N SER A 141 8.23 -15.98 1.07
CA SER A 141 7.95 -15.86 2.50
C SER A 141 8.82 -14.79 3.16
N THR A 142 8.21 -13.90 3.93
CA THR A 142 8.91 -12.91 4.75
C THR A 142 9.68 -13.52 5.93
N ALA A 143 9.55 -14.83 6.18
CA ALA A 143 10.39 -15.55 7.12
C ALA A 143 11.84 -15.71 6.61
N ASP A 144 12.05 -15.66 5.30
CA ASP A 144 13.37 -15.56 4.70
C ASP A 144 13.89 -14.13 4.82
N GLN A 145 14.85 -13.93 5.73
CA GLN A 145 15.45 -12.61 6.00
C GLN A 145 16.87 -12.47 5.39
N PHE A 146 17.34 -13.50 4.69
CA PHE A 146 18.69 -13.57 4.12
C PHE A 146 18.62 -13.63 2.60
N PHE A 147 18.26 -12.50 1.98
CA PHE A 147 18.21 -12.39 0.53
C PHE A 147 19.59 -12.57 -0.07
N ASP A 148 19.71 -13.45 -1.05
CA ASP A 148 20.89 -13.47 -1.91
C ASP A 148 20.89 -12.27 -2.89
N GLU A 149 22.01 -12.10 -3.59
CA GLU A 149 22.18 -10.99 -4.52
C GLU A 149 21.13 -11.01 -5.65
N ALA A 150 20.83 -12.20 -6.18
CA ALA A 150 19.86 -12.35 -7.28
C ALA A 150 18.44 -12.04 -6.83
N GLN A 151 18.06 -12.47 -5.63
CA GLN A 151 16.77 -12.18 -5.02
C GLN A 151 16.62 -10.68 -4.77
N PHE A 152 17.60 -10.06 -4.12
CA PHE A 152 17.58 -8.63 -3.84
C PHE A 152 17.46 -7.80 -5.13
N GLU A 153 18.26 -8.12 -6.16
CA GLU A 153 18.24 -7.40 -7.42
C GLU A 153 16.90 -7.59 -8.18
N ALA A 154 16.30 -8.78 -8.11
CA ALA A 154 15.00 -9.02 -8.73
C ALA A 154 13.89 -8.16 -8.09
N TYR A 155 13.87 -8.06 -6.76
CA TYR A 155 12.93 -7.20 -6.04
C TYR A 155 13.19 -5.70 -6.32
N ARG A 156 14.46 -5.29 -6.34
CA ARG A 156 14.84 -3.92 -6.68
C ARG A 156 14.38 -3.54 -8.09
N CYS A 157 14.69 -4.38 -9.08
CA CYS A 157 14.27 -4.15 -10.46
C CYS A 157 12.75 -4.14 -10.63
N LEU A 158 12.03 -4.99 -9.90
CA LEU A 158 10.57 -4.96 -9.92
C LEU A 158 10.04 -3.65 -9.32
N GLY A 159 10.63 -3.17 -8.23
CA GLY A 159 10.27 -1.89 -7.62
C GLY A 159 10.49 -0.70 -8.56
N ASP A 160 11.63 -0.65 -9.25
CA ASP A 160 11.94 0.37 -10.27
C ASP A 160 10.88 0.34 -11.39
N HIS A 161 10.58 -0.85 -11.91
CA HIS A 161 9.58 -1.04 -12.98
C HIS A 161 8.18 -0.55 -12.55
N ILE A 162 7.75 -0.90 -11.34
CA ILE A 162 6.47 -0.42 -10.79
C ILE A 162 6.45 1.10 -10.69
N GLY A 163 7.56 1.71 -10.23
CA GLY A 163 7.69 3.15 -10.17
C GLY A 163 7.58 3.81 -11.54
N GLU A 164 8.30 3.28 -12.55
CA GLU A 164 8.23 3.75 -13.94
C GLU A 164 6.82 3.65 -14.51
N ASP A 165 6.12 2.55 -14.28
CA ASP A 165 4.73 2.37 -14.73
C ASP A 165 3.79 3.41 -14.12
N ILE A 166 3.94 3.74 -12.82
CA ILE A 166 3.12 4.74 -12.15
C ILE A 166 3.41 6.14 -12.69
N PHE A 167 4.68 6.53 -12.84
CA PHE A 167 5.06 7.84 -13.37
C PHE A 167 4.67 7.99 -14.85
N SER A 168 4.85 6.95 -15.64
CA SER A 168 4.39 6.89 -17.02
C SER A 168 2.88 7.02 -17.11
N PHE A 169 2.15 6.29 -16.26
CA PHE A 169 0.70 6.42 -16.16
C PHE A 169 0.30 7.85 -15.83
N ALA A 170 0.96 8.50 -14.88
CA ALA A 170 0.70 9.89 -14.53
C ALA A 170 1.20 10.91 -15.58
N SER A 171 1.98 10.50 -16.59
CA SER A 171 2.68 11.39 -17.54
C SER A 171 3.55 12.45 -16.86
N ILE A 172 4.20 12.07 -15.77
CA ILE A 172 5.10 12.92 -15.01
C ILE A 172 6.53 12.39 -15.20
N SER A 173 7.42 13.24 -15.70
CA SER A 173 8.84 12.86 -15.82
C SER A 173 9.50 12.83 -14.44
N PRO A 174 10.31 11.81 -14.13
CA PRO A 174 11.14 11.80 -12.93
C PRO A 174 12.04 13.03 -12.93
N GLY A 175 12.00 13.82 -11.89
CA GLY A 175 12.82 15.02 -11.79
C GLY A 175 12.83 15.55 -10.35
N ASN A 176 13.48 16.69 -10.11
CA ASN A 176 13.80 17.22 -8.78
C ASN A 176 12.62 17.24 -7.79
N PRO A 177 12.70 16.63 -6.60
CA PRO A 177 11.59 16.51 -5.67
C PRO A 177 11.20 17.87 -5.09
N SER A 178 9.92 18.25 -5.25
CA SER A 178 9.31 19.36 -4.51
C SER A 178 7.97 18.89 -3.93
N SER A 179 7.54 19.50 -2.83
CA SER A 179 6.26 19.19 -2.17
C SER A 179 5.04 19.40 -3.08
N THR A 180 5.16 20.27 -4.07
CA THR A 180 4.14 20.54 -5.09
C THR A 180 3.89 19.33 -5.98
N ARG A 181 4.89 18.50 -6.22
CA ARG A 181 4.81 17.35 -7.14
C ARG A 181 3.96 16.20 -6.64
N LEU A 182 3.84 15.99 -5.33
CA LEU A 182 2.96 14.93 -4.82
C LEU A 182 1.49 15.25 -5.14
N ALA A 183 1.07 16.49 -4.95
CA ALA A 183 -0.28 16.92 -5.31
C ALA A 183 -0.53 16.84 -6.83
N GLU A 184 0.46 17.18 -7.64
CA GLU A 184 0.41 17.06 -9.11
C GLU A 184 0.32 15.60 -9.55
N LEU A 185 1.10 14.69 -8.94
CA LEU A 185 1.03 13.26 -9.19
C LEU A 185 -0.38 12.72 -8.92
N PHE A 186 -0.93 13.03 -7.74
CA PHE A 186 -2.26 12.59 -7.36
C PHE A 186 -3.35 13.16 -8.29
N GLN A 187 -3.25 14.43 -8.64
CA GLN A 187 -4.19 15.06 -9.58
C GLN A 187 -4.11 14.43 -10.97
N SER A 188 -2.90 14.22 -11.49
CA SER A 188 -2.72 13.60 -12.80
C SER A 188 -3.24 12.16 -12.86
N ILE A 189 -3.05 11.37 -11.80
CA ILE A 189 -3.61 10.02 -11.72
C ILE A 189 -5.15 10.08 -11.71
N GLU A 190 -5.73 10.98 -10.90
CA GLU A 190 -7.19 11.13 -10.78
C GLU A 190 -7.82 11.55 -12.10
N ASP A 191 -7.25 12.54 -12.79
CA ASP A 191 -7.73 13.03 -14.08
C ASP A 191 -7.75 11.90 -15.12
N LYS A 192 -6.71 11.08 -15.13
CA LYS A 192 -6.60 9.95 -16.05
C LYS A 192 -7.53 8.78 -15.73
N LEU A 193 -7.83 8.55 -14.46
CA LEU A 193 -8.79 7.54 -14.05
C LEU A 193 -10.24 7.98 -14.29
N SER A 194 -10.48 9.29 -14.34
CA SER A 194 -11.79 9.88 -14.59
C SER A 194 -12.12 10.04 -16.08
N ASP A 195 -11.15 9.80 -16.98
CA ASP A 195 -11.35 9.92 -18.42
C ASP A 195 -12.16 8.72 -18.97
N PRO A 196 -13.43 8.93 -19.42
CA PRO A 196 -14.29 7.85 -19.91
C PRO A 196 -13.82 7.22 -21.23
N ASN A 197 -12.89 7.85 -21.95
CA ASN A 197 -12.38 7.36 -23.24
C ASN A 197 -11.15 6.45 -23.10
N ARG A 198 -10.77 6.07 -21.89
CA ARG A 198 -9.60 5.25 -21.59
C ARG A 198 -10.03 3.84 -21.14
N ASN A 199 -10.41 3.01 -22.11
CA ASN A 199 -10.52 1.54 -21.97
C ASN A 199 -9.27 0.85 -22.51
#